data_cad693447ce612b719a387d940d20d60
#
_entry.id   cad693447ce612b719a387d940d20d60
#
_cell.length_a   1.000
_cell.length_b   1.000
_cell.length_c   1.000
_cell.angle_alpha   90.00
_cell.angle_beta   90.00
_cell.angle_gamma   90.00
#
_symmetry.space_group_name_H-M   'P 1'
#
loop_
_entity.id
_entity.type
_entity.pdbx_description
1 polymer ?
#
loop_
_entity_poly.entity_id
_entity_poly.type
_entity_poly.pdbx_seq_one_letter_code
_entity_poly.pdbx_strand_id
1 'polypeptide(L)'
;MSDNSHDLFARELKGVLEKYYALKEARQRHPYVGDLIRVLLPYPDGLRRALVIFELEKQRRQDGLPIPATFKAAVQSSYNHYSQDSETFKKRGAPPGEGLFYSPAGKGSGRWAVHPERALEWLKTKLGEPRLL
;
A
#
# COMPACT_ATOMS: atom_id res chain seq x y z
N MET A 1 -20.41 -21.08 8.72
CA MET A 1 -19.55 -21.51 7.62
C MET A 1 -18.49 -20.45 7.36
N SER A 2 -17.24 -20.86 7.31
CA SER A 2 -16.17 -19.93 6.97
C SER A 2 -16.34 -19.47 5.53
N ASP A 3 -16.10 -18.18 5.29
CA ASP A 3 -16.14 -17.63 3.96
C ASP A 3 -14.84 -18.00 3.24
N ASN A 4 -14.87 -19.09 2.48
CA ASN A 4 -13.74 -19.57 1.71
C ASN A 4 -13.26 -18.55 0.67
N SER A 5 -14.18 -17.72 0.16
CA SER A 5 -13.83 -16.66 -0.80
C SER A 5 -12.86 -15.64 -0.20
N HIS A 6 -13.12 -15.24 1.05
CA HIS A 6 -12.29 -14.29 1.76
C HIS A 6 -10.89 -14.87 2.02
N ASP A 7 -10.81 -16.13 2.43
CA ASP A 7 -9.54 -16.81 2.68
C ASP A 7 -8.73 -16.98 1.38
N LEU A 8 -9.39 -17.33 0.29
CA LEU A 8 -8.75 -17.45 -1.02
C LEU A 8 -8.21 -16.11 -1.51
N PHE A 9 -8.99 -15.04 -1.32
CA PHE A 9 -8.57 -13.70 -1.68
C PHE A 9 -7.33 -13.27 -0.88
N ALA A 10 -7.34 -13.51 0.43
CA ALA A 10 -6.22 -13.17 1.29
C ALA A 10 -4.95 -13.92 0.90
N ARG A 11 -5.07 -15.20 0.55
CA ARG A 11 -3.95 -16.02 0.09
C ARG A 11 -3.40 -15.52 -1.25
N GLU A 12 -4.29 -15.19 -2.19
CA GLU A 12 -3.89 -14.66 -3.48
C GLU A 12 -3.14 -13.35 -3.31
N LEU A 13 -3.68 -12.46 -2.51
CA LEU A 13 -3.06 -11.16 -2.25
C LEU A 13 -1.69 -11.31 -1.60
N LYS A 14 -1.56 -12.20 -0.63
CA LYS A 14 -0.28 -12.49 0.01
C LYS A 14 0.75 -13.01 -0.98
N GLY A 15 0.34 -13.95 -1.83
CA GLY A 15 1.23 -14.51 -2.87
C GLY A 15 1.67 -13.46 -3.87
N VAL A 16 0.77 -12.59 -4.27
CA VAL A 16 1.08 -11.49 -5.20
C VAL A 16 2.02 -10.49 -4.55
N LEU A 17 1.81 -10.17 -3.27
CA LEU A 17 2.71 -9.28 -2.51
C LEU A 17 4.13 -9.86 -2.44
N GLU A 18 4.27 -11.15 -2.19
CA GLU A 18 5.58 -11.81 -2.14
C GLU A 18 6.30 -11.68 -3.47
N LYS A 19 5.60 -11.89 -4.57
CA LYS A 19 6.16 -11.72 -5.93
C LYS A 19 6.56 -10.26 -6.18
N TYR A 20 5.73 -9.31 -5.74
CA TYR A 20 6.02 -7.89 -5.87
C TYR A 20 7.30 -7.52 -5.13
N TYR A 21 7.47 -8.03 -3.90
CA TYR A 21 8.68 -7.76 -3.11
C TYR A 21 9.94 -8.34 -3.76
N ALA A 22 9.80 -9.40 -4.56
CA ALA A 22 10.94 -9.96 -5.29
C ALA A 22 11.36 -9.08 -6.47
N LEU A 23 10.49 -8.17 -6.93
CA LEU A 23 10.78 -7.26 -8.02
C LEU A 23 11.36 -5.95 -7.50
N LYS A 24 12.67 -5.91 -7.35
CA LYS A 24 13.39 -4.74 -6.84
C LYS A 24 13.06 -3.46 -7.59
N GLU A 25 12.96 -3.53 -8.92
CA GLU A 25 12.67 -2.36 -9.77
C GLU A 25 11.29 -1.76 -9.48
N ALA A 26 10.28 -2.62 -9.30
CA ALA A 26 8.94 -2.15 -8.99
C ALA A 26 8.91 -1.41 -7.65
N ARG A 27 9.61 -1.93 -6.65
CA ARG A 27 9.71 -1.28 -5.34
C ARG A 27 10.44 0.06 -5.40
N GLN A 28 11.43 0.20 -6.28
CA GLN A 28 12.15 1.46 -6.44
C GLN A 28 11.28 2.53 -7.08
N ARG A 29 10.44 2.15 -8.05
CA ARG A 29 9.52 3.08 -8.73
C ARG A 29 8.33 3.48 -7.85
N HIS A 30 7.92 2.59 -6.96
CA HIS A 30 6.75 2.80 -6.10
C HIS A 30 7.13 2.51 -4.64
N PRO A 31 7.97 3.37 -4.02
CA PRO A 31 8.46 3.10 -2.67
C PRO A 31 7.32 3.06 -1.66
N TYR A 32 7.42 2.14 -0.74
CA TYR A 32 6.50 1.94 0.40
C TYR A 32 5.06 1.57 0.07
N VAL A 33 4.64 1.52 -1.21
CA VAL A 33 3.25 1.19 -1.56
C VAL A 33 2.91 -0.24 -1.15
N GLY A 34 3.77 -1.19 -1.47
CA GLY A 34 3.58 -2.59 -1.04
C GLY A 34 3.55 -2.72 0.47
N ASP A 35 4.43 -1.98 1.16
CA ASP A 35 4.47 -1.98 2.62
C ASP A 35 3.19 -1.43 3.23
N LEU A 36 2.66 -0.34 2.67
CA LEU A 36 1.39 0.25 3.10
C LEU A 36 0.24 -0.73 2.91
N ILE A 37 0.19 -1.41 1.77
CA ILE A 37 -0.83 -2.43 1.50
C ILE A 37 -0.76 -3.52 2.58
N ARG A 38 0.43 -4.04 2.85
CA ARG A 38 0.63 -5.12 3.82
C ARG A 38 0.18 -4.72 5.22
N VAL A 39 0.53 -3.51 5.65
CA VAL A 39 0.18 -3.03 7.00
C VAL A 39 -1.31 -2.79 7.14
N LEU A 40 -1.96 -2.23 6.10
CA LEU A 40 -3.35 -1.81 6.17
C LEU A 40 -4.36 -2.95 5.93
N LEU A 41 -3.96 -4.00 5.22
CA LEU A 41 -4.87 -5.11 4.91
C LEU A 41 -5.61 -5.71 6.10
N PRO A 42 -4.94 -5.96 7.26
CA PRO A 42 -5.64 -6.53 8.41
C PRO A 42 -6.65 -5.59 9.08
N TYR A 43 -6.71 -4.34 8.65
CA TYR A 43 -7.53 -3.30 9.30
C TYR A 43 -8.55 -2.72 8.32
N PRO A 44 -9.68 -3.42 8.08
CA PRO A 44 -10.69 -2.96 7.10
C PRO A 44 -11.27 -1.57 7.42
N ASP A 45 -11.33 -1.21 8.70
CA ASP A 45 -11.82 0.10 9.14
C ASP A 45 -10.70 1.15 9.20
N GLY A 46 -9.51 0.80 8.73
CA GLY A 46 -8.38 1.69 8.72
C GLY A 46 -7.57 1.69 9.99
N LEU A 47 -6.44 2.38 9.93
CA LEU A 47 -5.49 2.50 11.02
C LEU A 47 -5.01 3.94 11.07
N ARG A 48 -4.79 4.47 12.27
CA ARG A 48 -4.26 5.83 12.42
C ARG A 48 -2.87 5.94 11.82
N ARG A 49 -2.59 7.06 11.18
CA ARG A 49 -1.30 7.33 10.54
C ARG A 49 -0.12 7.02 11.45
N ALA A 50 -0.18 7.46 12.70
CA ALA A 50 0.91 7.23 13.66
C ALA A 50 1.19 5.73 13.85
N LEU A 51 0.14 4.91 13.90
CA LEU A 51 0.28 3.46 14.04
C LEU A 51 0.80 2.80 12.75
N VAL A 52 0.39 3.32 11.59
CA VAL A 52 0.93 2.84 10.31
C VAL A 52 2.44 3.07 10.26
N ILE A 53 2.88 4.28 10.58
CA ILE A 53 4.30 4.62 10.61
C ILE A 53 5.05 3.73 11.61
N PHE A 54 4.48 3.54 12.80
CA PHE A 54 5.07 2.68 13.84
C PHE A 54 5.27 1.24 13.32
N GLU A 55 4.27 0.67 12.69
CA GLU A 55 4.35 -0.69 12.15
C GLU A 55 5.38 -0.80 11.02
N LEU A 56 5.44 0.19 10.14
CA LEU A 56 6.44 0.22 9.06
C LEU A 56 7.87 0.32 9.62
N GLU A 57 8.08 1.16 10.61
CA GLU A 57 9.39 1.28 11.26
C GLU A 57 9.78 -0.01 11.96
N LYS A 58 8.84 -0.64 12.66
CA LYS A 58 9.04 -1.92 13.33
C LYS A 58 9.47 -3.01 12.35
N GLN A 59 8.80 -3.10 11.21
CA GLN A 59 9.15 -4.07 10.17
C GLN A 59 10.55 -3.84 9.62
N ARG A 60 10.92 -2.58 9.38
CA ARG A 60 12.26 -2.25 8.91
C ARG A 60 13.33 -2.66 9.92
N ARG A 61 13.10 -2.42 11.21
CA ARG A 61 14.04 -2.84 12.26
C ARG A 61 14.18 -4.36 12.30
N GLN A 62 13.07 -5.09 12.20
CA GLN A 62 13.08 -6.55 12.18
C GLN A 62 13.87 -7.09 10.98
N ASP A 63 13.81 -6.41 9.85
CA ASP A 63 14.51 -6.81 8.64
C ASP A 63 15.95 -6.27 8.59
N GLY A 64 16.41 -5.59 9.63
CA GLY A 64 17.75 -5.03 9.68
C GLY A 64 17.96 -3.86 8.74
N LEU A 65 16.88 -3.19 8.32
CA LEU A 65 16.95 -2.07 7.39
C LEU A 65 17.00 -0.74 8.15
N PRO A 66 17.73 0.26 7.60
CA PRO A 66 17.79 1.57 8.24
C PRO A 66 16.47 2.32 8.11
N ILE A 67 16.23 3.25 9.03
CA ILE A 67 15.10 4.17 8.97
C ILE A 67 15.67 5.56 8.65
N PRO A 68 15.59 5.99 7.37
CA PRO A 68 16.11 7.31 7.00
C PRO A 68 15.37 8.44 7.71
N ALA A 69 16.03 9.58 7.90
CA ALA A 69 15.41 10.76 8.50
C ALA A 69 14.17 11.22 7.72
N THR A 70 14.14 10.95 6.40
CA THR A 70 13.04 11.30 5.51
C THR A 70 11.94 10.24 5.43
N PHE A 71 12.03 9.18 6.24
CA PHE A 71 11.13 8.02 6.12
C PHE A 71 9.65 8.40 6.21
N LYS A 72 9.29 9.14 7.25
CA LYS A 72 7.89 9.54 7.47
C LYS A 72 7.34 10.36 6.32
N ALA A 73 8.14 11.31 5.82
CA ALA A 73 7.75 12.14 4.68
C ALA A 73 7.60 11.31 3.40
N ALA A 74 8.49 10.36 3.18
CA ALA A 74 8.44 9.48 2.01
C ALA A 74 7.21 8.57 2.05
N VAL A 75 6.87 8.03 3.22
CA VAL A 75 5.66 7.22 3.41
C VAL A 75 4.41 8.06 3.13
N GLN A 76 4.37 9.27 3.68
CA GLN A 76 3.25 10.19 3.45
C GLN A 76 3.10 10.51 1.96
N SER A 77 4.20 10.76 1.27
CA SER A 77 4.20 11.03 -0.17
C SER A 77 3.66 9.84 -0.96
N SER A 78 4.10 8.62 -0.64
CA SER A 78 3.62 7.41 -1.29
C SER A 78 2.12 7.20 -1.06
N TYR A 79 1.65 7.42 0.15
CA TYR A 79 0.23 7.35 0.48
C TYR A 79 -0.56 8.37 -0.34
N ASN A 80 -0.13 9.63 -0.34
CA ASN A 80 -0.82 10.71 -1.07
C ASN A 80 -0.90 10.43 -2.56
N HIS A 81 0.15 9.85 -3.13
CA HIS A 81 0.21 9.57 -4.56
C HIS A 81 -0.87 8.58 -5.00
N TYR A 82 -1.25 7.66 -4.13
CA TYR A 82 -2.24 6.61 -4.41
C TYR A 82 -3.49 6.68 -3.54
N SER A 83 -3.73 7.79 -2.83
CA SER A 83 -4.94 7.98 -2.04
C SER A 83 -5.99 8.75 -2.82
N GLN A 84 -7.16 8.15 -3.00
CA GLN A 84 -8.26 8.78 -3.75
C GLN A 84 -8.70 10.12 -3.16
N ASP A 85 -8.45 10.35 -1.88
CA ASP A 85 -8.87 11.55 -1.17
C ASP A 85 -7.83 12.67 -1.22
N SER A 86 -6.62 12.38 -1.69
CA SER A 86 -5.53 13.36 -1.67
C SER A 86 -5.59 14.30 -2.88
N GLU A 87 -5.13 15.53 -2.67
CA GLU A 87 -4.98 16.49 -3.76
C GLU A 87 -3.96 16.04 -4.80
N THR A 88 -2.89 15.40 -4.33
CA THR A 88 -1.85 14.85 -5.22
C THR A 88 -2.45 13.85 -6.21
N PHE A 89 -3.27 12.92 -5.72
CA PHE A 89 -3.93 11.93 -6.57
C PHE A 89 -4.87 12.60 -7.57
N LYS A 90 -5.69 13.53 -7.10
CA LYS A 90 -6.65 14.23 -7.94
C LYS A 90 -5.96 15.02 -9.05
N LYS A 91 -4.87 15.69 -8.73
CA LYS A 91 -4.09 16.47 -9.70
C LYS A 91 -3.38 15.60 -10.73
N ARG A 92 -3.03 14.37 -10.38
CA ARG A 92 -2.39 13.41 -11.30
C ARG A 92 -3.29 13.03 -12.47
N GLY A 93 -4.60 13.09 -12.29
CA GLY A 93 -5.55 12.61 -13.29
C GLY A 93 -5.47 11.12 -13.52
N ALA A 94 -5.00 10.35 -12.54
CA ALA A 94 -4.90 8.91 -12.65
C ALA A 94 -6.28 8.24 -12.69
N PRO A 95 -6.39 7.04 -13.30
CA PRO A 95 -7.65 6.29 -13.27
C PRO A 95 -8.11 6.04 -11.84
N PRO A 96 -9.43 6.08 -11.57
CA PRO A 96 -9.94 5.84 -10.21
C PRO A 96 -9.46 4.55 -9.55
N GLY A 97 -9.23 3.49 -10.35
CA GLY A 97 -8.71 2.22 -9.84
C GLY A 97 -7.33 2.30 -9.22
N GLU A 98 -6.55 3.36 -9.49
CA GLU A 98 -5.25 3.59 -8.86
C GLU A 98 -5.37 4.31 -7.52
N GLY A 99 -6.57 4.68 -7.09
CA GLY A 99 -6.83 5.16 -5.75
C GLY A 99 -6.87 4.00 -4.77
N LEU A 100 -5.70 3.49 -4.40
CA LEU A 100 -5.56 2.29 -3.58
C LEU A 100 -5.95 2.52 -2.13
N PHE A 101 -5.74 3.75 -1.66
CA PHE A 101 -5.95 4.13 -0.27
C PHE A 101 -7.06 5.16 -0.15
N TYR A 102 -7.65 5.23 1.04
CA TYR A 102 -8.70 6.19 1.34
C TYR A 102 -8.75 6.47 2.84
N SER A 103 -9.46 7.53 3.21
CA SER A 103 -9.66 7.89 4.60
C SER A 103 -11.08 7.51 5.01
N PRO A 104 -11.29 6.38 5.72
CA PRO A 104 -12.64 5.89 6.01
C PRO A 104 -13.47 6.82 6.90
N ALA A 105 -12.80 7.66 7.69
CA ALA A 105 -13.46 8.64 8.56
C ALA A 105 -13.47 10.05 7.94
N GLY A 106 -13.11 10.17 6.67
CA GLY A 106 -13.06 11.43 5.95
C GLY A 106 -11.66 12.02 5.85
N LYS A 107 -11.47 12.87 4.83
CA LYS A 107 -10.20 13.56 4.58
C LYS A 107 -9.79 14.36 5.81
N GLY A 108 -8.54 14.23 6.21
CA GLY A 108 -8.00 14.94 7.38
C GLY A 108 -8.24 14.27 8.71
N SER A 109 -8.92 13.11 8.73
CA SER A 109 -9.17 12.36 9.96
C SER A 109 -7.91 11.72 10.55
N GLY A 110 -6.84 11.58 9.73
CA GLY A 110 -5.61 10.90 10.14
C GLY A 110 -5.72 9.38 10.12
N ARG A 111 -6.81 8.84 9.62
CA ARG A 111 -7.02 7.39 9.51
C ARG A 111 -6.88 6.96 8.04
N TRP A 112 -6.07 5.93 7.82
CA TRP A 112 -5.75 5.41 6.49
C TRP A 112 -6.28 4.00 6.33
N ALA A 113 -6.81 3.69 5.15
CA ALA A 113 -7.29 2.36 4.80
C ALA A 113 -6.89 2.02 3.36
N VAL A 114 -6.94 0.74 3.01
CA VAL A 114 -6.65 0.26 1.67
C VAL A 114 -7.90 -0.41 1.08
N HIS A 115 -8.09 -0.23 -0.23
CA HIS A 115 -9.08 -1.00 -1.00
C HIS A 115 -8.41 -2.32 -1.41
N PRO A 116 -8.75 -3.46 -0.79
CA PRO A 116 -8.02 -4.71 -1.05
C PRO A 116 -8.07 -5.17 -2.50
N GLU A 117 -9.23 -5.03 -3.14
CA GLU A 117 -9.41 -5.46 -4.53
C GLU A 117 -8.61 -4.60 -5.50
N ARG A 118 -8.60 -3.29 -5.28
CA ARG A 118 -7.79 -2.37 -6.09
C ARG A 118 -6.31 -2.63 -5.89
N ALA A 119 -5.90 -2.91 -4.66
CA ALA A 119 -4.51 -3.25 -4.35
C ALA A 119 -4.07 -4.51 -5.09
N LEU A 120 -4.90 -5.54 -5.10
CA LEU A 120 -4.61 -6.78 -5.81
C LEU A 120 -4.42 -6.53 -7.31
N GLU A 121 -5.35 -5.80 -7.93
CA GLU A 121 -5.27 -5.49 -9.36
C GLU A 121 -4.04 -4.65 -9.69
N TRP A 122 -3.73 -3.66 -8.85
CA TRP A 122 -2.55 -2.83 -9.03
C TRP A 122 -1.26 -3.66 -8.98
N LEU A 123 -1.16 -4.55 -7.98
CA LEU A 123 0.01 -5.42 -7.83
C LEU A 123 0.16 -6.35 -9.03
N LYS A 124 -0.93 -6.94 -9.51
CA LYS A 124 -0.92 -7.79 -10.71
C LYS A 124 -0.45 -7.01 -11.94
N THR A 125 -0.93 -5.78 -12.08
CA THR A 125 -0.53 -4.91 -13.19
C THR A 125 0.97 -4.64 -13.13
N LYS A 126 1.50 -4.34 -11.95
CA LYS A 126 2.94 -4.07 -11.79
C LYS A 126 3.79 -5.31 -12.07
N LEU A 127 3.31 -6.48 -11.68
CA LEU A 127 3.99 -7.75 -11.98
C LEU A 127 4.01 -8.05 -13.48
N GLY A 128 2.96 -7.62 -14.21
CA GLY A 128 2.84 -7.82 -15.65
C GLY A 128 3.52 -6.76 -16.51
N GLU A 129 4.07 -5.70 -15.91
CA GLU A 129 4.74 -4.65 -16.69
C GLU A 129 5.99 -5.18 -17.38
N PRO A 130 6.22 -4.79 -18.66
CA PRO A 130 7.44 -5.18 -19.36
C PRO A 130 8.66 -4.66 -18.62
N ARG A 131 9.65 -5.54 -18.46
CA ARG A 131 10.93 -5.11 -17.92
C ARG A 131 11.65 -4.30 -18.98
N LEU A 132 12.08 -3.11 -18.61
CA LEU A 132 12.97 -2.32 -19.45
C LEU A 132 14.34 -3.00 -19.46
N LEU A 133 14.72 -3.47 -20.61
CA LEU A 133 16.05 -4.04 -20.79
C LEU A 133 17.08 -2.95 -20.94
#